data_d8dcbb1edd2fdb41e951bf2cb0fc9bc9
#
_entry.id   d8dcbb1edd2fdb41e951bf2cb0fc9bc9
#
_cell.length_a   1.000
_cell.length_b   1.000
_cell.length_c   1.000
_cell.angle_alpha   90.00
_cell.angle_beta   90.00
_cell.angle_gamma   90.00
#
_symmetry.space_group_name_H-M   'P 1'
#
loop_
_entity.id
_entity.type
_entity.pdbx_description
1 polymer ?
#
loop_
_entity_poly.entity_id
_entity_poly.type
_entity_poly.pdbx_seq_one_letter_code
_entity_poly.pdbx_strand_id
1 'polypeptide(L)'
;MEATQINKLVQSQRHFFLTGTTLDVNVRIDALKKLYSAIKKHENEIYDALYKDLGKSQFESYMCEVGLTLSEISYMLKHIRKFSREKNVPTPLAQFHSRSFKKPSPRGVVLIMSPWNYPFLLTMEPLVDAIAAGNTAILKPSAYSPYVSDVMCLIIKEVFDPAYVSVVTGGRAENNCLLNEHFDYIFFTGSQAVGKEVMRKAAEYLTPVTLELGGKSPCIVTELSLIHISEPTRPRLIS
;
A
#
# COMPACT_ATOMS: atom_id res chain seq x y z
N MET A 1 6.11 16.75 -6.94
CA MET A 1 6.17 17.42 -5.60
C MET A 1 7.63 17.67 -5.27
N GLU A 2 7.98 18.86 -4.73
CA GLU A 2 9.37 19.17 -4.37
C GLU A 2 9.84 18.44 -3.10
N ALA A 3 11.14 18.22 -2.95
CA ALA A 3 11.72 17.52 -1.80
C ALA A 3 11.32 18.15 -0.46
N THR A 4 11.33 19.49 -0.37
CA THR A 4 10.90 20.21 0.84
C THR A 4 9.43 19.97 1.22
N GLN A 5 8.55 19.78 0.24
CA GLN A 5 7.14 19.48 0.48
C GLN A 5 6.96 18.02 0.94
N ILE A 6 7.73 17.09 0.36
CA ILE A 6 7.75 15.67 0.78
C ILE A 6 8.23 15.56 2.23
N ASN A 7 9.33 16.23 2.57
CA ASN A 7 9.83 16.25 3.95
C ASN A 7 8.77 16.79 4.93
N LYS A 8 8.14 17.95 4.64
CA LYS A 8 7.08 18.49 5.50
C LYS A 8 5.91 17.52 5.67
N LEU A 9 5.54 16.79 4.61
CA LEU A 9 4.48 15.79 4.65
C LEU A 9 4.85 14.62 5.58
N VAL A 10 6.07 14.07 5.46
CA VAL A 10 6.56 13.00 6.33
C VAL A 10 6.58 13.45 7.80
N GLN A 11 7.08 14.68 8.07
CA GLN A 11 7.09 15.23 9.42
C GLN A 11 5.69 15.46 9.98
N SER A 12 4.72 15.91 9.16
CA SER A 12 3.31 16.05 9.56
C SER A 12 2.70 14.70 9.94
N GLN A 13 2.95 13.66 9.14
CA GLN A 13 2.49 12.30 9.46
C GLN A 13 3.13 11.74 10.72
N ARG A 14 4.41 11.99 10.93
CA ARG A 14 5.11 11.58 12.16
C ARG A 14 4.54 12.30 13.38
N HIS A 15 4.28 13.60 13.28
CA HIS A 15 3.63 14.34 14.35
C HIS A 15 2.23 13.77 14.67
N PHE A 16 1.41 13.55 13.64
CA PHE A 16 0.08 12.96 13.83
C PHE A 16 0.16 11.56 14.46
N PHE A 17 1.06 10.71 14.01
CA PHE A 17 1.27 9.38 14.60
C PHE A 17 1.62 9.47 16.09
N LEU A 18 2.51 10.41 16.46
CA LEU A 18 2.93 10.61 17.86
C LEU A 18 1.82 11.12 18.78
N THR A 19 0.71 11.66 18.26
CA THR A 19 -0.48 11.98 19.07
C THR A 19 -1.14 10.74 19.68
N GLY A 20 -0.85 9.55 19.14
CA GLY A 20 -1.47 8.30 19.57
C GLY A 20 -2.92 8.11 19.08
N THR A 21 -3.45 9.02 18.26
CA THR A 21 -4.84 8.95 17.75
C THR A 21 -5.14 7.63 17.07
N THR A 22 -4.19 7.08 16.30
CA THR A 22 -4.34 5.81 15.58
C THR A 22 -4.23 4.57 16.47
N LEU A 23 -3.90 4.71 17.75
CA LEU A 23 -3.88 3.60 18.72
C LEU A 23 -5.30 3.14 19.08
N ASP A 24 -6.29 4.04 19.02
CA ASP A 24 -7.68 3.65 19.19
C ASP A 24 -8.18 2.84 18.00
N VAL A 25 -8.60 1.61 18.29
CA VAL A 25 -9.15 0.67 17.28
C VAL A 25 -10.42 1.23 16.62
N ASN A 26 -11.22 2.03 17.33
CA ASN A 26 -12.43 2.61 16.74
C ASN A 26 -12.10 3.64 15.65
N VAL A 27 -11.07 4.45 15.85
CA VAL A 27 -10.56 5.39 14.82
C VAL A 27 -10.18 4.64 13.53
N ARG A 28 -9.49 3.50 13.66
CA ARG A 28 -9.10 2.67 12.51
C ARG A 28 -10.31 2.03 11.83
N ILE A 29 -11.28 1.53 12.60
CA ILE A 29 -12.53 0.97 12.08
C ILE A 29 -13.30 2.02 11.29
N ASP A 30 -13.42 3.22 11.81
CA ASP A 30 -14.13 4.32 11.14
C ASP A 30 -13.39 4.76 9.86
N ALA A 31 -12.07 4.81 9.90
CA ALA A 31 -11.23 5.07 8.73
C ALA A 31 -11.46 4.03 7.62
N LEU A 32 -11.45 2.73 7.96
CA LEU A 32 -11.69 1.64 7.01
C LEU A 32 -13.12 1.66 6.45
N LYS A 33 -14.14 1.98 7.26
CA LYS A 33 -15.53 2.13 6.79
C LYS A 33 -15.68 3.29 5.81
N LYS A 34 -15.06 4.44 6.10
CA LYS A 34 -15.06 5.59 5.19
C LYS A 34 -14.37 5.25 3.87
N LEU A 35 -13.22 4.56 3.92
CA LEU A 35 -12.51 4.11 2.73
C LEU A 35 -13.37 3.15 1.90
N TYR A 36 -14.02 2.16 2.53
CA TYR A 36 -14.94 1.25 1.86
C TYR A 36 -16.05 1.99 1.11
N SER A 37 -16.70 2.94 1.80
CA SER A 37 -17.79 3.73 1.22
C SER A 37 -17.33 4.62 0.06
N ALA A 38 -16.14 5.22 0.16
CA ALA A 38 -15.58 6.04 -0.89
C ALA A 38 -15.19 5.19 -2.12
N ILE A 39 -14.60 4.02 -1.93
CA ILE A 39 -14.31 3.08 -3.04
C ILE A 39 -15.62 2.68 -3.75
N LYS A 40 -16.67 2.33 -3.01
CA LYS A 40 -17.98 2.00 -3.59
C LYS A 40 -18.61 3.17 -4.34
N LYS A 41 -18.47 4.38 -3.82
CA LYS A 41 -18.97 5.61 -4.45
C LYS A 41 -18.27 5.90 -5.78
N HIS A 42 -16.95 5.68 -5.85
CA HIS A 42 -16.11 5.96 -7.02
C HIS A 42 -15.81 4.71 -7.88
N GLU A 43 -16.61 3.65 -7.75
CA GLU A 43 -16.37 2.37 -8.41
C GLU A 43 -16.29 2.51 -9.95
N ASN A 44 -17.16 3.31 -10.54
CA ASN A 44 -17.17 3.54 -12.00
C ASN A 44 -15.95 4.35 -12.46
N GLU A 45 -15.53 5.36 -11.71
CA GLU A 45 -14.32 6.16 -12.02
C GLU A 45 -13.07 5.28 -11.92
N ILE A 46 -13.02 4.31 -10.99
CA ILE A 46 -11.91 3.35 -10.90
C ILE A 46 -11.89 2.45 -12.15
N TYR A 47 -13.06 1.94 -12.60
CA TYR A 47 -13.14 1.12 -13.81
C TYR A 47 -12.71 1.88 -15.05
N ASP A 48 -13.17 3.12 -15.22
CA ASP A 48 -12.78 3.99 -16.32
C ASP A 48 -11.28 4.27 -16.34
N ALA A 49 -10.70 4.50 -15.17
CA ALA A 49 -9.26 4.72 -15.02
C ALA A 49 -8.44 3.47 -15.37
N LEU A 50 -8.85 2.29 -14.88
CA LEU A 50 -8.21 1.01 -15.18
C LEU A 50 -8.32 0.66 -16.67
N TYR A 51 -9.43 0.99 -17.31
CA TYR A 51 -9.57 0.84 -18.75
C TYR A 51 -8.64 1.79 -19.52
N LYS A 52 -8.53 3.06 -19.12
CA LYS A 52 -7.64 4.04 -19.77
C LYS A 52 -6.16 3.69 -19.63
N ASP A 53 -5.74 3.22 -18.46
CA ASP A 53 -4.34 2.90 -18.20
C ASP A 53 -3.93 1.53 -18.75
N LEU A 54 -4.82 0.52 -18.69
CA LEU A 54 -4.46 -0.88 -18.90
C LEU A 54 -5.38 -1.64 -19.87
N GLY A 55 -6.46 -1.02 -20.34
CA GLY A 55 -7.46 -1.68 -21.19
C GLY A 55 -8.29 -2.74 -20.46
N LYS A 56 -8.27 -2.76 -19.12
CA LYS A 56 -9.03 -3.74 -18.32
C LYS A 56 -10.52 -3.53 -18.47
N SER A 57 -11.26 -4.61 -18.74
CA SER A 57 -12.71 -4.59 -18.72
C SER A 57 -13.24 -4.31 -17.31
N GLN A 58 -14.49 -3.86 -17.18
CA GLN A 58 -15.13 -3.66 -15.88
C GLN A 58 -15.15 -4.95 -15.04
N PHE A 59 -15.40 -6.09 -15.68
CA PHE A 59 -15.39 -7.40 -15.01
C PHE A 59 -14.00 -7.73 -14.46
N GLU A 60 -12.95 -7.57 -15.26
CA GLU A 60 -11.57 -7.80 -14.83
C GLU A 60 -11.15 -6.81 -13.73
N SER A 61 -11.49 -5.53 -13.88
CA SER A 61 -11.21 -4.49 -12.89
C SER A 61 -11.85 -4.82 -11.53
N TYR A 62 -13.10 -5.32 -11.53
CA TYR A 62 -13.74 -5.76 -10.30
C TYR A 62 -13.08 -7.00 -9.72
N MET A 63 -12.94 -8.07 -10.53
CA MET A 63 -12.44 -9.37 -10.08
C MET A 63 -11.01 -9.32 -9.56
N CYS A 64 -10.15 -8.51 -10.20
CA CYS A 64 -8.72 -8.52 -9.93
C CYS A 64 -8.23 -7.34 -9.06
N GLU A 65 -9.06 -6.31 -8.85
CA GLU A 65 -8.62 -5.13 -8.11
C GLU A 65 -9.68 -4.64 -7.10
N VAL A 66 -10.81 -4.11 -7.56
CA VAL A 66 -11.77 -3.44 -6.66
C VAL A 66 -12.41 -4.43 -5.69
N GLY A 67 -12.87 -5.57 -6.19
CA GLY A 67 -13.52 -6.60 -5.38
C GLY A 67 -12.60 -7.19 -4.32
N LEU A 68 -11.33 -7.42 -4.65
CA LEU A 68 -10.32 -7.90 -3.70
C LEU A 68 -10.05 -6.87 -2.61
N THR A 69 -9.85 -5.59 -2.98
CA THR A 69 -9.68 -4.50 -2.01
C THR A 69 -10.86 -4.37 -1.04
N LEU A 70 -12.10 -4.43 -1.55
CA LEU A 70 -13.31 -4.39 -0.73
C LEU A 70 -13.42 -5.61 0.19
N SER A 71 -13.00 -6.78 -0.30
CA SER A 71 -12.94 -8.01 0.49
C SER A 71 -11.93 -7.88 1.65
N GLU A 72 -10.74 -7.34 1.39
CA GLU A 72 -9.72 -7.12 2.42
C GLU A 72 -10.20 -6.13 3.49
N ILE A 73 -10.81 -4.99 3.10
CA ILE A 73 -11.40 -4.08 4.07
C ILE A 73 -12.45 -4.80 4.94
N SER A 74 -13.31 -5.60 4.32
CA SER A 74 -14.36 -6.36 5.03
C SER A 74 -13.76 -7.39 5.99
N TYR A 75 -12.67 -8.05 5.58
CA TYR A 75 -11.93 -8.99 6.43
C TYR A 75 -11.30 -8.27 7.64
N MET A 76 -10.61 -7.15 7.40
CA MET A 76 -10.01 -6.35 8.47
C MET A 76 -11.05 -5.82 9.44
N LEU A 77 -12.19 -5.30 8.97
CA LEU A 77 -13.29 -4.84 9.84
C LEU A 77 -13.80 -5.93 10.78
N LYS A 78 -13.83 -7.19 10.32
CA LYS A 78 -14.21 -8.34 11.16
C LYS A 78 -13.16 -8.69 12.21
N HIS A 79 -11.87 -8.54 11.90
CA HIS A 79 -10.79 -9.15 12.67
C HIS A 79 -9.94 -8.14 13.45
N ILE A 80 -9.97 -6.85 13.12
CA ILE A 80 -9.09 -5.82 13.67
C ILE A 80 -9.08 -5.79 15.21
N ARG A 81 -10.24 -5.94 15.86
CA ARG A 81 -10.33 -6.01 17.32
C ARG A 81 -9.59 -7.22 17.90
N LYS A 82 -9.63 -8.36 17.20
CA LYS A 82 -8.91 -9.57 17.60
C LYS A 82 -7.41 -9.41 17.39
N PHE A 83 -7.01 -8.80 16.27
CA PHE A 83 -5.58 -8.59 15.94
C PHE A 83 -4.93 -7.56 16.87
N SER A 84 -5.69 -6.58 17.36
CA SER A 84 -5.18 -5.52 18.24
C SER A 84 -5.13 -5.92 19.73
N ARG A 85 -5.64 -7.10 20.13
CA ARG A 85 -5.67 -7.53 21.52
C ARG A 85 -4.30 -8.00 22.01
N GLU A 86 -4.03 -7.68 23.27
CA GLU A 86 -2.94 -8.31 24.01
C GLU A 86 -3.19 -9.82 24.13
N LYS A 87 -2.14 -10.61 24.02
CA LYS A 87 -2.17 -12.07 24.19
C LYS A 87 -1.25 -12.46 25.33
N ASN A 88 -1.82 -13.02 26.40
CA ASN A 88 -1.02 -13.58 27.47
C ASN A 88 -0.12 -14.70 26.96
N VAL A 89 1.08 -14.77 27.49
CA VAL A 89 2.05 -15.83 27.26
C VAL A 89 2.52 -16.39 28.59
N PRO A 90 3.03 -17.64 28.65
CA PRO A 90 3.57 -18.21 29.89
C PRO A 90 4.65 -17.32 30.48
N THR A 91 4.55 -17.06 31.79
CA THR A 91 5.57 -16.34 32.56
C THR A 91 6.50 -17.35 33.21
N PRO A 92 7.83 -17.21 33.07
CA PRO A 92 8.79 -18.11 33.74
C PRO A 92 8.60 -18.05 35.26
N LEU A 93 8.77 -19.23 35.91
CA LEU A 93 8.57 -19.33 37.37
C LEU A 93 9.48 -18.38 38.17
N ALA A 94 10.70 -18.15 37.67
CA ALA A 94 11.63 -17.18 38.26
C ALA A 94 11.11 -15.74 38.33
N GLN A 95 10.07 -15.42 37.58
CA GLN A 95 9.41 -14.11 37.56
C GLN A 95 8.01 -14.18 38.22
N PHE A 96 7.85 -15.08 39.19
CA PHE A 96 6.60 -15.26 39.93
C PHE A 96 6.08 -13.93 40.47
N HIS A 97 4.76 -13.73 40.38
CA HIS A 97 3.95 -12.52 40.52
C HIS A 97 3.97 -11.56 39.34
N SER A 98 4.69 -11.85 38.23
CA SER A 98 4.63 -11.08 37.00
C SER A 98 3.63 -11.65 36.02
N ARG A 99 3.16 -10.80 35.09
CA ARG A 99 2.34 -11.18 33.93
C ARG A 99 3.11 -10.90 32.64
N SER A 100 3.26 -11.90 31.80
CA SER A 100 3.87 -11.77 30.48
C SER A 100 2.80 -11.74 29.39
N PHE A 101 2.93 -10.84 28.43
CA PHE A 101 1.99 -10.72 27.30
C PHE A 101 2.68 -10.18 26.05
N LYS A 102 2.08 -10.46 24.89
CA LYS A 102 2.44 -9.86 23.59
C LYS A 102 1.39 -8.80 23.26
N LYS A 103 1.84 -7.58 22.98
CA LYS A 103 0.98 -6.46 22.58
C LYS A 103 1.35 -6.03 21.16
N PRO A 104 0.42 -6.08 20.18
CA PRO A 104 0.64 -5.49 18.87
C PRO A 104 0.86 -3.98 18.99
N SER A 105 1.82 -3.47 18.23
CA SER A 105 2.13 -2.03 18.17
C SER A 105 2.30 -1.61 16.72
N PRO A 106 1.76 -0.46 16.29
CA PRO A 106 2.05 0.09 14.98
C PRO A 106 3.53 0.42 14.85
N ARG A 107 4.02 0.44 13.62
CA ARG A 107 5.41 0.80 13.33
C ARG A 107 5.63 2.30 13.33
N GLY A 108 4.72 3.07 12.73
CA GLY A 108 4.84 4.51 12.59
C GLY A 108 4.37 5.02 11.23
N VAL A 109 5.21 5.78 10.55
CA VAL A 109 4.97 6.30 9.21
C VAL A 109 5.42 5.28 8.17
N VAL A 110 4.51 4.82 7.33
CA VAL A 110 4.75 3.76 6.33
C VAL A 110 4.77 4.35 4.93
N LEU A 111 5.75 3.96 4.11
CA LEU A 111 5.76 4.21 2.68
C LEU A 111 5.28 2.97 1.93
N ILE A 112 4.29 3.15 1.04
CA ILE A 112 3.78 2.12 0.14
C ILE A 112 4.06 2.53 -1.30
N MET A 113 4.94 1.79 -1.98
CA MET A 113 5.31 2.02 -3.37
C MET A 113 4.77 0.87 -4.22
N SER A 114 3.90 1.18 -5.17
CA SER A 114 3.17 0.18 -5.94
C SER A 114 3.47 0.23 -7.45
N PRO A 115 3.31 -0.91 -8.15
CA PRO A 115 3.56 -1.04 -9.57
C PRO A 115 2.36 -0.58 -10.42
N TRP A 116 2.47 -0.76 -11.73
CA TRP A 116 1.49 -0.33 -12.72
C TRP A 116 0.51 -1.43 -13.17
N ASN A 117 0.80 -2.71 -12.94
CA ASN A 117 0.03 -3.85 -13.50
C ASN A 117 -1.28 -4.13 -12.77
N TYR A 118 -1.31 -3.95 -11.44
CA TYR A 118 -2.52 -3.96 -10.59
C TYR A 118 -2.48 -2.72 -9.69
N PRO A 119 -2.56 -1.52 -10.28
CA PRO A 119 -2.20 -0.28 -9.60
C PRO A 119 -3.12 0.05 -8.43
N PHE A 120 -4.42 -0.26 -8.55
CA PHE A 120 -5.39 0.02 -7.49
C PHE A 120 -5.22 -0.98 -6.33
N LEU A 121 -5.25 -2.28 -6.62
CA LEU A 121 -5.13 -3.33 -5.61
C LEU A 121 -3.82 -3.22 -4.81
N LEU A 122 -2.69 -3.22 -5.53
CA LEU A 122 -1.36 -3.26 -4.90
C LEU A 122 -0.97 -1.94 -4.19
N THR A 123 -1.80 -0.90 -4.31
CA THR A 123 -1.69 0.31 -3.48
C THR A 123 -2.65 0.26 -2.29
N MET A 124 -3.91 -0.13 -2.53
CA MET A 124 -4.96 -0.03 -1.53
C MET A 124 -4.94 -1.16 -0.51
N GLU A 125 -4.59 -2.38 -0.89
CA GLU A 125 -4.55 -3.52 0.02
C GLU A 125 -3.48 -3.33 1.12
N PRO A 126 -2.21 -2.98 0.81
CA PRO A 126 -1.24 -2.64 1.84
C PRO A 126 -1.63 -1.41 2.68
N LEU A 127 -2.38 -0.45 2.10
CA LEU A 127 -2.92 0.69 2.86
C LEU A 127 -3.94 0.24 3.90
N VAL A 128 -4.86 -0.66 3.52
CA VAL A 128 -5.86 -1.23 4.44
C VAL A 128 -5.17 -1.87 5.65
N ASP A 129 -4.12 -2.64 5.40
CA ASP A 129 -3.34 -3.29 6.45
C ASP A 129 -2.58 -2.29 7.32
N ALA A 130 -1.99 -1.26 6.71
CA ALA A 130 -1.29 -0.20 7.42
C ALA A 130 -2.23 0.55 8.37
N ILE A 131 -3.44 0.91 7.91
CA ILE A 131 -4.49 1.56 8.72
C ILE A 131 -4.96 0.62 9.82
N ALA A 132 -5.25 -0.63 9.51
CA ALA A 132 -5.69 -1.64 10.47
C ALA A 132 -4.66 -1.86 11.59
N ALA A 133 -3.37 -1.81 11.26
CA ALA A 133 -2.28 -1.89 12.23
C ALA A 133 -2.07 -0.62 13.05
N GLY A 134 -2.65 0.54 12.65
CA GLY A 134 -2.56 1.81 13.35
C GLY A 134 -1.42 2.72 12.89
N ASN A 135 -0.92 2.52 11.68
CA ASN A 135 0.12 3.36 11.07
C ASN A 135 -0.49 4.57 10.35
N THR A 136 0.35 5.57 10.08
CA THR A 136 0.13 6.57 9.03
C THR A 136 0.77 6.10 7.74
N ALA A 137 0.31 6.57 6.57
CA ALA A 137 0.81 6.06 5.31
C ALA A 137 0.98 7.13 4.23
N ILE A 138 2.09 7.03 3.49
CA ILE A 138 2.30 7.75 2.24
C ILE A 138 2.26 6.73 1.10
N LEU A 139 1.36 6.95 0.15
CA LEU A 139 1.22 6.13 -1.05
C LEU A 139 2.00 6.75 -2.20
N LYS A 140 2.77 5.93 -2.88
CA LYS A 140 3.49 6.30 -4.10
C LYS A 140 3.11 5.35 -5.23
N PRO A 141 1.96 5.60 -5.90
CA PRO A 141 1.56 4.81 -7.05
C PRO A 141 2.50 5.00 -8.24
N SER A 142 2.45 4.07 -9.18
CA SER A 142 3.27 4.12 -10.38
C SER A 142 2.92 5.32 -11.26
N ALA A 143 3.94 5.97 -11.85
CA ALA A 143 3.75 6.99 -12.87
C ALA A 143 3.23 6.43 -14.22
N TYR A 144 3.28 5.10 -14.40
CA TYR A 144 2.79 4.42 -15.61
C TYR A 144 1.29 4.11 -15.59
N SER A 145 0.61 4.42 -14.48
CA SER A 145 -0.86 4.33 -14.34
C SER A 145 -1.42 5.66 -13.82
N PRO A 146 -1.36 6.74 -14.62
CA PRO A 146 -1.70 8.08 -14.17
C PRO A 146 -3.19 8.25 -13.86
N TYR A 147 -4.11 7.68 -14.66
CA TYR A 147 -5.55 7.80 -14.41
C TYR A 147 -5.97 7.11 -13.12
N VAL A 148 -5.44 5.92 -12.84
CA VAL A 148 -5.70 5.22 -11.56
C VAL A 148 -5.09 6.00 -10.39
N SER A 149 -3.90 6.57 -10.56
CA SER A 149 -3.28 7.42 -9.55
C SER A 149 -4.13 8.65 -9.22
N ASP A 150 -4.75 9.29 -10.22
CA ASP A 150 -5.62 10.45 -10.02
C ASP A 150 -6.89 10.09 -9.25
N VAL A 151 -7.53 8.97 -9.57
CA VAL A 151 -8.71 8.47 -8.84
C VAL A 151 -8.34 8.11 -7.39
N MET A 152 -7.20 7.47 -7.16
CA MET A 152 -6.70 7.22 -5.80
C MET A 152 -6.47 8.52 -5.02
N CYS A 153 -5.89 9.55 -5.66
CA CYS A 153 -5.75 10.87 -5.05
C CYS A 153 -7.08 11.48 -4.65
N LEU A 154 -8.11 11.34 -5.49
CA LEU A 154 -9.45 11.83 -5.21
C LEU A 154 -10.06 11.12 -4.00
N ILE A 155 -10.03 9.78 -3.98
CA ILE A 155 -10.57 8.96 -2.89
C ILE A 155 -9.84 9.27 -1.57
N ILE A 156 -8.51 9.29 -1.58
CA ILE A 156 -7.73 9.53 -0.36
C ILE A 156 -7.96 10.93 0.20
N LYS A 157 -8.03 11.96 -0.64
CA LYS A 157 -8.32 13.34 -0.22
C LYS A 157 -9.74 13.50 0.33
N GLU A 158 -10.71 12.73 -0.17
CA GLU A 158 -12.09 12.75 0.34
C GLU A 158 -12.18 12.14 1.76
N VAL A 159 -11.36 11.12 2.04
CA VAL A 159 -11.51 10.28 3.24
C VAL A 159 -10.57 10.70 4.36
N PHE A 160 -9.35 11.14 4.04
CA PHE A 160 -8.27 11.29 5.02
C PHE A 160 -7.68 12.69 5.06
N ASP A 161 -7.31 13.11 6.28
CA ASP A 161 -6.37 14.20 6.46
C ASP A 161 -4.98 13.79 5.91
N PRO A 162 -4.26 14.68 5.20
CA PRO A 162 -2.92 14.39 4.68
C PRO A 162 -1.91 13.95 5.75
N ALA A 163 -2.10 14.37 6.99
CA ALA A 163 -1.27 13.93 8.10
C ALA A 163 -1.53 12.47 8.51
N TYR A 164 -2.64 11.86 8.06
CA TYR A 164 -2.93 10.45 8.31
C TYR A 164 -2.59 9.58 7.09
N VAL A 165 -3.17 9.89 5.93
CA VAL A 165 -2.89 9.19 4.67
C VAL A 165 -2.75 10.19 3.53
N SER A 166 -1.69 10.06 2.73
CA SER A 166 -1.42 10.93 1.59
C SER A 166 -0.97 10.15 0.37
N VAL A 167 -1.19 10.73 -0.82
CA VAL A 167 -0.67 10.22 -2.08
C VAL A 167 0.36 11.20 -2.63
N VAL A 168 1.54 10.69 -2.99
CA VAL A 168 2.57 11.42 -3.72
C VAL A 168 2.64 10.85 -5.14
N THR A 169 2.13 11.58 -6.12
CA THR A 169 2.26 11.22 -7.54
C THR A 169 3.58 11.70 -8.10
N GLY A 170 3.98 11.14 -9.24
CA GLY A 170 5.22 11.50 -9.92
C GLY A 170 6.09 10.29 -10.25
N GLY A 171 7.29 10.56 -10.76
CA GLY A 171 8.19 9.56 -11.30
C GLY A 171 9.42 9.29 -10.43
N ARG A 172 10.56 9.13 -11.11
CA ARG A 172 11.84 8.79 -10.46
C ARG A 172 12.32 9.87 -9.48
N ALA A 173 12.05 11.16 -9.77
CA ALA A 173 12.47 12.26 -8.89
C ALA A 173 11.78 12.15 -7.54
N GLU A 174 10.45 11.97 -7.53
CA GLU A 174 9.67 11.83 -6.30
C GLU A 174 10.02 10.52 -5.56
N ASN A 175 10.26 9.42 -6.28
CA ASN A 175 10.74 8.18 -5.66
C ASN A 175 12.04 8.42 -4.89
N ASN A 176 13.01 9.08 -5.49
CA ASN A 176 14.30 9.38 -4.84
C ASN A 176 14.11 10.30 -3.63
N CYS A 177 13.24 11.31 -3.74
CA CYS A 177 12.95 12.20 -2.60
C CYS A 177 12.33 11.42 -1.44
N LEU A 178 11.33 10.56 -1.71
CA LEU A 178 10.71 9.73 -0.68
C LEU A 178 11.70 8.75 -0.04
N LEU A 179 12.53 8.09 -0.84
CA LEU A 179 13.50 7.12 -0.33
C LEU A 179 14.66 7.76 0.47
N ASN A 180 14.83 9.07 0.40
CA ASN A 180 15.76 9.81 1.25
C ASN A 180 15.14 10.24 2.59
N GLU A 181 13.83 10.06 2.78
CA GLU A 181 13.15 10.35 4.05
C GLU A 181 13.18 9.16 5.00
N HIS A 182 13.09 9.43 6.30
CA HIS A 182 12.99 8.39 7.32
C HIS A 182 11.55 7.87 7.45
N PHE A 183 11.33 6.64 7.04
CA PHE A 183 10.11 5.86 7.29
C PHE A 183 10.36 4.78 8.34
N ASP A 184 9.29 4.37 9.03
CA ASP A 184 9.35 3.30 10.02
C ASP A 184 9.08 1.92 9.39
N TYR A 185 8.59 1.90 8.15
CA TYR A 185 8.40 0.71 7.32
C TYR A 185 8.23 1.09 5.84
N ILE A 186 8.75 0.28 4.93
CA ILE A 186 8.55 0.44 3.49
C ILE A 186 7.98 -0.86 2.92
N PHE A 187 6.84 -0.77 2.25
CA PHE A 187 6.26 -1.82 1.43
C PHE A 187 6.44 -1.46 -0.04
N PHE A 188 7.14 -2.27 -0.77
CA PHE A 188 7.47 -2.04 -2.17
C PHE A 188 7.08 -3.23 -3.03
N THR A 189 6.34 -2.98 -4.11
CA THR A 189 6.07 -3.96 -5.17
C THR A 189 6.61 -3.45 -6.49
N GLY A 190 7.44 -4.26 -7.18
CA GLY A 190 8.04 -3.86 -8.45
C GLY A 190 9.23 -4.69 -8.89
N SER A 191 10.15 -4.09 -9.65
CA SER A 191 11.32 -4.80 -10.17
C SER A 191 12.39 -5.06 -9.12
N GLN A 192 13.16 -6.13 -9.31
CA GLN A 192 14.31 -6.46 -8.44
C GLN A 192 15.34 -5.33 -8.37
N ALA A 193 15.56 -4.62 -9.50
CA ALA A 193 16.53 -3.52 -9.55
C ALA A 193 16.13 -2.38 -8.60
N VAL A 194 14.85 -1.97 -8.63
CA VAL A 194 14.33 -0.93 -7.72
C VAL A 194 14.22 -1.46 -6.30
N GLY A 195 13.84 -2.71 -6.09
CA GLY A 195 13.81 -3.32 -4.75
C GLY A 195 15.18 -3.28 -4.05
N LYS A 196 16.27 -3.53 -4.76
CA LYS A 196 17.64 -3.39 -4.25
C LYS A 196 17.96 -1.94 -3.84
N GLU A 197 17.46 -0.95 -4.60
CA GLU A 197 17.60 0.46 -4.26
C GLU A 197 16.82 0.83 -3.01
N VAL A 198 15.57 0.35 -2.91
CA VAL A 198 14.74 0.52 -1.70
C VAL A 198 15.46 -0.05 -0.47
N MET A 199 15.99 -1.26 -0.54
CA MET A 199 16.76 -1.87 0.57
C MET A 199 17.98 -1.04 0.96
N ARG A 200 18.74 -0.55 -0.05
CA ARG A 200 19.95 0.24 0.19
C ARG A 200 19.60 1.53 0.95
N LYS A 201 18.53 2.21 0.51
CA LYS A 201 18.06 3.45 1.16
C LYS A 201 17.45 3.19 2.54
N ALA A 202 16.68 2.16 2.69
CA ALA A 202 16.12 1.76 3.98
C ALA A 202 17.19 1.43 5.03
N ALA A 203 18.33 0.87 4.59
CA ALA A 203 19.45 0.54 5.48
C ALA A 203 20.08 1.77 6.16
N GLU A 204 19.98 2.97 5.57
CA GLU A 204 20.49 4.22 6.18
C GLU A 204 19.81 4.52 7.53
N TYR A 205 18.55 4.07 7.71
CA TYR A 205 17.74 4.27 8.92
C TYR A 205 17.38 2.96 9.62
N LEU A 206 17.93 1.81 9.17
CA LEU A 206 17.56 0.47 9.63
C LEU A 206 16.04 0.20 9.47
N THR A 207 15.42 0.83 8.48
CA THR A 207 13.98 0.68 8.20
C THR A 207 13.69 -0.72 7.69
N PRO A 208 12.76 -1.48 8.32
CA PRO A 208 12.31 -2.75 7.80
C PRO A 208 11.59 -2.59 6.46
N VAL A 209 11.81 -3.54 5.53
CA VAL A 209 11.18 -3.53 4.21
C VAL A 209 10.49 -4.84 3.91
N THR A 210 9.36 -4.77 3.20
CA THR A 210 8.79 -5.91 2.46
C THR A 210 8.91 -5.60 0.98
N LEU A 211 9.45 -6.56 0.23
CA LEU A 211 9.69 -6.46 -1.20
C LEU A 211 8.91 -7.56 -1.93
N GLU A 212 7.89 -7.17 -2.66
CA GLU A 212 7.17 -8.03 -3.60
C GLU A 212 7.75 -7.81 -5.00
N LEU A 213 8.44 -8.83 -5.51
CA LEU A 213 9.25 -8.70 -6.71
C LEU A 213 8.79 -9.66 -7.81
N GLY A 214 9.23 -9.39 -9.05
CA GLY A 214 8.93 -10.24 -10.18
C GLY A 214 9.55 -11.64 -10.06
N GLY A 215 8.89 -12.60 -10.71
CA GLY A 215 9.31 -13.98 -10.81
C GLY A 215 9.82 -14.37 -12.21
N LYS A 216 10.04 -15.66 -12.41
CA LYS A 216 10.46 -16.27 -13.69
C LYS A 216 9.45 -17.32 -14.15
N SER A 217 8.17 -16.96 -14.17
CA SER A 217 7.11 -17.86 -14.61
C SER A 217 7.27 -18.17 -16.10
N PRO A 218 7.44 -19.45 -16.52
CA PRO A 218 7.55 -19.81 -17.93
C PRO A 218 6.21 -19.59 -18.63
N CYS A 219 6.27 -19.01 -19.84
CA CYS A 219 5.12 -18.90 -20.74
C CYS A 219 5.39 -19.76 -21.97
N ILE A 220 4.57 -20.80 -22.19
CA ILE A 220 4.66 -21.68 -23.35
C ILE A 220 3.57 -21.28 -24.35
N VAL A 221 3.99 -20.82 -25.53
CA VAL A 221 3.10 -20.47 -26.63
C VAL A 221 3.20 -21.56 -27.67
N THR A 222 2.08 -22.24 -27.95
CA THR A 222 2.03 -23.33 -28.96
C THR A 222 1.65 -22.80 -30.32
N GLU A 223 1.87 -23.59 -31.38
CA GLU A 223 1.46 -23.23 -32.74
C GLU A 223 -0.05 -23.00 -32.92
N LEU A 224 -0.86 -23.58 -32.03
CA LEU A 224 -2.32 -23.39 -32.00
C LEU A 224 -2.75 -22.10 -31.35
N SER A 225 -1.85 -21.37 -30.71
CA SER A 225 -2.19 -20.11 -30.03
C SER A 225 -2.15 -18.93 -31.01
N LEU A 226 -2.73 -17.82 -30.59
CA LEU A 226 -2.70 -16.55 -31.33
C LEU A 226 -1.33 -15.87 -31.16
N ILE A 227 -0.26 -16.51 -31.66
CA ILE A 227 1.13 -16.05 -31.49
C ILE A 227 1.35 -14.65 -32.08
N HIS A 228 0.59 -14.26 -33.10
CA HIS A 228 0.62 -12.90 -33.67
C HIS A 228 0.11 -11.82 -32.71
N ILE A 229 -0.62 -12.18 -31.64
CA ILE A 229 -1.03 -11.26 -30.57
C ILE A 229 0.04 -11.20 -29.48
N SER A 230 0.74 -12.30 -29.23
CA SER A 230 1.69 -12.43 -28.14
C SER A 230 3.14 -12.07 -28.55
N GLU A 231 3.50 -12.27 -29.82
CA GLU A 231 4.87 -12.11 -30.33
C GLU A 231 4.89 -11.63 -31.79
N PRO A 232 5.94 -10.98 -32.23
CA PRO A 232 7.22 -10.62 -31.57
C PRO A 232 7.22 -9.22 -30.95
N THR A 233 6.06 -8.60 -30.79
CA THR A 233 5.90 -7.18 -30.47
C THR A 233 5.82 -6.87 -28.96
N ARG A 234 6.23 -7.81 -28.12
CA ARG A 234 6.21 -7.59 -26.67
C ARG A 234 7.07 -6.36 -26.31
N PRO A 235 6.49 -5.30 -25.72
CA PRO A 235 7.28 -4.18 -25.26
C PRO A 235 8.32 -4.62 -24.23
N ARG A 236 9.55 -4.11 -24.33
CA ARG A 236 10.66 -4.40 -23.39
C ARG A 236 10.36 -4.01 -21.93
N LEU A 237 9.16 -3.49 -21.66
CA LEU A 237 8.71 -2.99 -20.37
C LEU A 237 8.08 -4.05 -19.47
N ILE A 238 7.86 -5.27 -19.96
CA ILE A 238 7.35 -6.38 -19.16
C ILE A 238 8.54 -7.33 -18.89
N SER A 239 9.26 -7.08 -17.84
CA SER A 239 10.26 -7.99 -17.26
C SER A 239 9.86 -8.34 -15.84
#